data_351bbb30143acf444a5faf2e78c0aa97
#
_entry.id   351bbb30143acf444a5faf2e78c0aa97
#
_cell.length_a   1.000
_cell.length_b   1.000
_cell.length_c   1.000
_cell.angle_alpha   90.00
_cell.angle_beta   90.00
_cell.angle_gamma   90.00
#
_symmetry.space_group_name_H-M   'P 1'
#
loop_
_entity.id
_entity.type
_entity.pdbx_description
1 polymer ?
#
loop_
_entity_poly.entity_id
_entity_poly.type
_entity_poly.pdbx_seq_one_letter_code
_entity_poly.pdbx_strand_id
1 'polypeptide(L)'
;MAILIIAEHDHASLSDQTAKAVSAAARIGGDIHVLVAGKNAKPAAEAAAKLEGVSKVLHAEGDEYANRLAEPLAALAVSLAGGYDTLMAPATTSGKNVMPRVAALLDVMQISDIIEVIAADTFKRPIYAGNALQTVKSTDAKRVITVRTASFAAAGEGGSAPIESVASAGDPGLSSFVKDAIAESDRPELTSAKIIISGGRALGSSEKFQSVILPVADKLGAAVGASRAAVDAGYAPNDWQVGQTGKVVAPDLYIACGISGAIQHLAGMKDSKVIVAINKDEEAPIFQVADYGLVADLFEALPELEKAL
;
A
#
# COMPACT_ATOMS: atom_id res chain seq x y z
N MET A 1 3.79 -12.50 -23.92
CA MET A 1 3.27 -12.51 -22.53
C MET A 1 2.83 -11.11 -22.23
N ALA A 2 1.57 -10.93 -21.81
CA ALA A 2 1.04 -9.62 -21.51
C ALA A 2 0.52 -9.56 -20.06
N ILE A 3 0.74 -8.43 -19.40
CA ILE A 3 0.40 -8.18 -18.00
C ILE A 3 -0.61 -7.04 -17.95
N LEU A 4 -1.71 -7.22 -17.24
CA LEU A 4 -2.68 -6.18 -16.94
C LEU A 4 -2.53 -5.73 -15.48
N ILE A 5 -2.22 -4.48 -15.26
CA ILE A 5 -2.18 -3.87 -13.93
C ILE A 5 -3.46 -3.07 -13.71
N ILE A 6 -4.22 -3.39 -12.67
CA ILE A 6 -5.35 -2.59 -12.23
C ILE A 6 -4.77 -1.42 -11.43
N ALA A 7 -4.93 -0.21 -11.94
CA ALA A 7 -4.39 1.00 -11.33
C ALA A 7 -5.14 1.40 -10.05
N GLU A 8 -4.42 1.95 -9.11
CA GLU A 8 -4.96 2.70 -8.00
C GLU A 8 -4.82 4.21 -8.27
N HIS A 9 -5.90 4.97 -8.13
CA HIS A 9 -5.98 6.39 -8.44
C HIS A 9 -7.16 7.03 -7.71
N ASP A 10 -7.20 8.34 -7.65
CA ASP A 10 -8.31 9.14 -7.11
C ASP A 10 -9.14 9.86 -8.21
N HIS A 11 -9.06 9.37 -9.45
CA HIS A 11 -9.57 9.95 -10.70
C HIS A 11 -8.72 11.10 -11.24
N ALA A 12 -8.24 12.01 -10.40
CA ALA A 12 -7.43 13.16 -10.80
C ALA A 12 -5.94 12.82 -10.90
N SER A 13 -5.45 11.95 -10.00
CA SER A 13 -4.04 11.55 -9.91
C SER A 13 -3.87 10.04 -9.86
N LEU A 14 -2.73 9.57 -10.36
CA LEU A 14 -2.31 8.18 -10.24
C LEU A 14 -1.58 7.97 -8.92
N SER A 15 -1.92 6.90 -8.20
CA SER A 15 -1.22 6.53 -6.98
C SER A 15 0.20 6.01 -7.28
N ASP A 16 1.18 6.42 -6.47
CA ASP A 16 2.56 5.90 -6.50
C ASP A 16 2.61 4.37 -6.35
N GLN A 17 1.62 3.78 -5.69
CA GLN A 17 1.49 2.33 -5.55
C GLN A 17 1.37 1.63 -6.91
N THR A 18 0.72 2.28 -7.89
CA THR A 18 0.63 1.78 -9.28
C THR A 18 1.99 1.77 -9.94
N ALA A 19 2.80 2.84 -9.79
CA ALA A 19 4.15 2.90 -10.35
C ALA A 19 5.06 1.80 -9.78
N LYS A 20 4.92 1.47 -8.49
CA LYS A 20 5.63 0.36 -7.84
C LYS A 20 5.18 -1.02 -8.37
N ALA A 21 3.88 -1.18 -8.66
CA ALA A 21 3.38 -2.41 -9.29
C ALA A 21 3.90 -2.56 -10.74
N VAL A 22 4.07 -1.45 -11.48
CA VAL A 22 4.70 -1.45 -12.81
C VAL A 22 6.14 -1.96 -12.73
N SER A 23 6.93 -1.51 -11.74
CA SER A 23 8.30 -2.03 -11.52
C SER A 23 8.32 -3.53 -11.21
N ALA A 24 7.36 -4.04 -10.45
CA ALA A 24 7.23 -5.46 -10.20
C ALA A 24 6.89 -6.23 -11.49
N ALA A 25 5.96 -5.71 -12.30
CA ALA A 25 5.59 -6.28 -13.60
C ALA A 25 6.77 -6.30 -14.59
N ALA A 26 7.59 -5.26 -14.61
CA ALA A 26 8.78 -5.19 -15.46
C ALA A 26 9.77 -6.35 -15.18
N ARG A 27 9.84 -6.83 -13.93
CA ARG A 27 10.68 -7.99 -13.55
C ARG A 27 10.09 -9.32 -14.02
N ILE A 28 8.78 -9.41 -14.24
CA ILE A 28 8.12 -10.57 -14.84
C ILE A 28 8.45 -10.62 -16.34
N GLY A 29 8.49 -9.46 -16.99
CA GLY A 29 8.74 -9.29 -18.42
C GLY A 29 7.48 -9.42 -19.28
N GLY A 30 7.55 -8.91 -20.49
CA GLY A 30 6.44 -8.83 -21.45
C GLY A 30 5.80 -7.44 -21.51
N ASP A 31 4.71 -7.33 -22.24
CA ASP A 31 4.00 -6.08 -22.42
C ASP A 31 3.20 -5.72 -21.17
N ILE A 32 3.37 -4.51 -20.67
CA ILE A 32 2.67 -4.03 -19.47
C ILE A 32 1.58 -3.06 -19.90
N HIS A 33 0.35 -3.43 -19.63
CA HIS A 33 -0.82 -2.58 -19.81
C HIS A 33 -1.37 -2.16 -18.45
N VAL A 34 -1.79 -0.89 -18.35
CA VAL A 34 -2.38 -0.35 -17.12
C VAL A 34 -3.85 -0.05 -17.37
N LEU A 35 -4.74 -0.66 -16.58
CA LEU A 35 -6.17 -0.39 -16.59
C LEU A 35 -6.50 0.72 -15.60
N VAL A 36 -7.02 1.83 -16.12
CA VAL A 36 -7.56 2.94 -15.35
C VAL A 36 -9.07 2.99 -15.58
N ALA A 37 -9.84 2.60 -14.56
CA ALA A 37 -11.30 2.60 -14.61
C ALA A 37 -11.88 3.58 -13.60
N GLY A 38 -12.68 4.53 -14.06
CA GLY A 38 -13.21 5.57 -13.19
C GLY A 38 -14.22 6.47 -13.90
N LYS A 39 -14.77 7.41 -13.13
CA LYS A 39 -15.54 8.53 -13.68
C LYS A 39 -14.64 9.75 -13.74
N ASN A 40 -14.48 10.34 -14.93
CA ASN A 40 -13.55 11.44 -15.19
C ASN A 40 -12.08 11.10 -14.85
N ALA A 41 -11.67 9.83 -15.04
CA ALA A 41 -10.34 9.34 -14.65
C ALA A 41 -9.28 9.52 -15.75
N LYS A 42 -9.56 10.30 -16.80
CA LYS A 42 -8.60 10.59 -17.87
C LYS A 42 -7.27 11.16 -17.38
N PRO A 43 -7.21 12.09 -16.40
CA PRO A 43 -5.93 12.59 -15.88
C PRO A 43 -5.06 11.48 -15.27
N ALA A 44 -5.66 10.53 -14.54
CA ALA A 44 -4.95 9.38 -14.01
C ALA A 44 -4.43 8.46 -15.14
N ALA A 45 -5.20 8.27 -16.23
CA ALA A 45 -4.76 7.53 -17.39
C ALA A 45 -3.58 8.20 -18.10
N GLU A 46 -3.60 9.53 -18.22
CA GLU A 46 -2.49 10.32 -18.77
C GLU A 46 -1.23 10.24 -17.91
N ALA A 47 -1.38 10.17 -16.58
CA ALA A 47 -0.26 9.96 -15.68
C ALA A 47 0.30 8.52 -15.82
N ALA A 48 -0.56 7.50 -15.92
CA ALA A 48 -0.13 6.12 -16.14
C ALA A 48 0.63 5.95 -17.47
N ALA A 49 0.24 6.68 -18.52
CA ALA A 49 0.90 6.63 -19.82
C ALA A 49 2.34 7.18 -19.81
N LYS A 50 2.69 7.97 -18.79
CA LYS A 50 4.05 8.54 -18.63
C LYS A 50 5.00 7.61 -17.87
N LEU A 51 4.52 6.52 -17.26
CA LEU A 51 5.37 5.60 -16.55
C LEU A 51 6.26 4.81 -17.50
N GLU A 52 7.53 4.70 -17.18
CA GLU A 52 8.48 3.86 -17.89
C GLU A 52 8.05 2.38 -17.84
N GLY A 53 8.18 1.69 -18.95
CA GLY A 53 7.84 0.26 -19.05
C GLY A 53 6.36 0.00 -19.37
N VAL A 54 5.48 0.99 -19.29
CA VAL A 54 4.08 0.86 -19.71
C VAL A 54 4.01 0.93 -21.25
N SER A 55 3.44 -0.09 -21.87
CA SER A 55 3.28 -0.17 -23.33
C SER A 55 1.91 0.30 -23.80
N LYS A 56 0.89 0.27 -22.94
CA LYS A 56 -0.47 0.72 -23.22
C LYS A 56 -1.23 1.05 -21.94
N VAL A 57 -2.11 2.04 -22.02
CA VAL A 57 -3.11 2.31 -20.97
C VAL A 57 -4.50 2.00 -21.52
N LEU A 58 -5.27 1.21 -20.79
CA LEU A 58 -6.67 0.96 -21.04
C LEU A 58 -7.50 1.87 -20.15
N HIS A 59 -8.32 2.73 -20.74
CA HIS A 59 -9.18 3.65 -20.02
C HIS A 59 -10.64 3.23 -20.14
N ALA A 60 -11.24 2.86 -19.02
CA ALA A 60 -12.67 2.57 -18.91
C ALA A 60 -13.38 3.72 -18.20
N GLU A 61 -14.19 4.47 -18.93
CA GLU A 61 -15.02 5.54 -18.38
C GLU A 61 -16.41 4.99 -18.03
N GLY A 62 -16.90 5.22 -16.80
CA GLY A 62 -18.24 4.79 -16.40
C GLY A 62 -18.61 5.23 -14.99
N ASP A 63 -19.92 5.48 -14.78
CA ASP A 63 -20.46 5.85 -13.46
C ASP A 63 -20.31 4.72 -12.44
N GLU A 64 -20.35 3.48 -12.88
CA GLU A 64 -20.17 2.28 -12.05
C GLU A 64 -18.77 2.18 -11.44
N TYR A 65 -17.77 2.87 -12.00
CA TYR A 65 -16.40 2.92 -11.49
C TYR A 65 -16.12 4.14 -10.61
N ALA A 66 -17.11 5.04 -10.44
CA ALA A 66 -16.94 6.30 -9.69
C ALA A 66 -16.49 6.09 -8.24
N ASN A 67 -16.98 5.04 -7.59
CA ASN A 67 -16.67 4.75 -6.18
C ASN A 67 -15.76 3.52 -6.02
N ARG A 68 -15.18 3.02 -7.12
CA ARG A 68 -14.21 1.92 -7.15
C ARG A 68 -14.68 0.66 -6.41
N LEU A 69 -15.97 0.35 -6.50
CA LEU A 69 -16.52 -0.90 -5.95
C LEU A 69 -15.86 -2.11 -6.60
N ALA A 70 -15.62 -3.15 -5.80
CA ALA A 70 -14.88 -4.31 -6.25
C ALA A 70 -15.60 -5.11 -7.33
N GLU A 71 -16.92 -5.16 -7.28
CA GLU A 71 -17.71 -5.98 -8.19
C GLU A 71 -17.67 -5.48 -9.64
N PRO A 72 -17.95 -4.21 -9.95
CA PRO A 72 -17.82 -3.68 -11.31
C PRO A 72 -16.37 -3.75 -11.81
N LEU A 73 -15.39 -3.42 -10.95
CA LEU A 73 -14.00 -3.42 -11.34
C LEU A 73 -13.47 -4.82 -11.63
N ALA A 74 -13.86 -5.81 -10.83
CA ALA A 74 -13.53 -7.22 -11.09
C ALA A 74 -14.19 -7.75 -12.36
N ALA A 75 -15.46 -7.40 -12.62
CA ALA A 75 -16.13 -7.77 -13.85
C ALA A 75 -15.40 -7.24 -15.09
N LEU A 76 -14.96 -5.98 -15.05
CA LEU A 76 -14.17 -5.37 -16.11
C LEU A 76 -12.82 -6.09 -16.29
N ALA A 77 -12.07 -6.32 -15.20
CA ALA A 77 -10.79 -7.01 -15.26
C ALA A 77 -10.92 -8.42 -15.86
N VAL A 78 -11.97 -9.15 -15.49
CA VAL A 78 -12.27 -10.51 -16.02
C VAL A 78 -12.64 -10.45 -17.50
N SER A 79 -13.44 -9.45 -17.94
CA SER A 79 -13.79 -9.30 -19.37
C SER A 79 -12.57 -9.07 -20.25
N LEU A 80 -11.54 -8.44 -19.73
CA LEU A 80 -10.28 -8.16 -20.44
C LEU A 80 -9.28 -9.32 -20.32
N ALA A 81 -9.43 -10.21 -19.34
CA ALA A 81 -8.44 -11.22 -18.96
C ALA A 81 -8.06 -12.17 -20.12
N GLY A 82 -8.89 -12.31 -21.16
CA GLY A 82 -8.58 -13.13 -22.33
C GLY A 82 -7.26 -12.78 -23.01
N GLY A 83 -6.87 -11.51 -23.01
CA GLY A 83 -5.65 -10.98 -23.60
C GLY A 83 -4.40 -11.01 -22.73
N TYR A 84 -4.48 -11.53 -21.50
CA TYR A 84 -3.40 -11.42 -20.51
C TYR A 84 -3.06 -12.76 -19.86
N ASP A 85 -1.77 -12.97 -19.62
CA ASP A 85 -1.25 -14.10 -18.86
C ASP A 85 -1.22 -13.81 -17.35
N THR A 86 -1.13 -12.52 -17.00
CA THR A 86 -0.99 -12.07 -15.62
C THR A 86 -1.85 -10.83 -15.37
N LEU A 87 -2.62 -10.84 -14.30
CA LEU A 87 -3.35 -9.70 -13.77
C LEU A 87 -2.75 -9.32 -12.43
N MET A 88 -2.44 -8.03 -12.25
CA MET A 88 -1.77 -7.52 -11.06
C MET A 88 -2.48 -6.31 -10.48
N ALA A 89 -2.33 -6.11 -9.19
CA ALA A 89 -2.68 -4.85 -8.52
C ALA A 89 -1.74 -4.59 -7.33
N PRO A 90 -1.56 -3.34 -6.88
CA PRO A 90 -0.97 -3.05 -5.59
C PRO A 90 -1.71 -3.78 -4.46
N ALA A 91 -0.99 -4.28 -3.44
CA ALA A 91 -1.59 -4.93 -2.26
C ALA A 91 -2.14 -3.92 -1.24
N THR A 92 -2.81 -2.89 -1.73
CA THR A 92 -3.55 -1.91 -0.94
C THR A 92 -4.92 -2.46 -0.55
N THR A 93 -5.70 -1.70 0.23
CA THR A 93 -7.07 -2.08 0.57
C THR A 93 -7.93 -2.31 -0.66
N SER A 94 -7.79 -1.47 -1.72
CA SER A 94 -8.49 -1.64 -3.00
C SER A 94 -8.06 -2.92 -3.71
N GLY A 95 -6.77 -3.13 -3.90
CA GLY A 95 -6.27 -4.34 -4.58
C GLY A 95 -6.62 -5.63 -3.83
N LYS A 96 -6.53 -5.62 -2.50
CA LYS A 96 -6.93 -6.75 -1.65
C LYS A 96 -8.43 -7.04 -1.68
N ASN A 97 -9.26 -6.06 -2.03
CA ASN A 97 -10.70 -6.23 -2.20
C ASN A 97 -11.05 -6.78 -3.60
N VAL A 98 -10.40 -6.26 -4.65
CA VAL A 98 -10.72 -6.61 -6.06
C VAL A 98 -10.10 -7.94 -6.48
N MET A 99 -8.81 -8.16 -6.22
CA MET A 99 -8.05 -9.26 -6.83
C MET A 99 -8.49 -10.66 -6.39
N PRO A 100 -8.89 -10.92 -5.14
CA PRO A 100 -9.43 -12.24 -4.76
C PRO A 100 -10.70 -12.59 -5.54
N ARG A 101 -11.54 -11.58 -5.83
CA ARG A 101 -12.73 -11.74 -6.65
C ARG A 101 -12.39 -12.05 -8.11
N VAL A 102 -11.40 -11.35 -8.67
CA VAL A 102 -10.90 -11.63 -10.02
C VAL A 102 -10.38 -13.07 -10.11
N ALA A 103 -9.57 -13.51 -9.13
CA ALA A 103 -9.04 -14.87 -9.07
C ALA A 103 -10.14 -15.92 -9.02
N ALA A 104 -11.15 -15.71 -8.15
CA ALA A 104 -12.29 -16.63 -8.03
C ALA A 104 -13.12 -16.70 -9.32
N LEU A 105 -13.35 -15.57 -9.99
CA LEU A 105 -14.11 -15.54 -11.25
C LEU A 105 -13.36 -16.19 -12.42
N LEU A 106 -12.02 -16.20 -12.36
CA LEU A 106 -11.16 -16.86 -13.35
C LEU A 106 -10.83 -18.33 -12.98
N ASP A 107 -11.30 -18.81 -11.83
CA ASP A 107 -11.02 -20.14 -11.28
C ASP A 107 -9.51 -20.43 -11.18
N VAL A 108 -8.74 -19.47 -10.64
CA VAL A 108 -7.29 -19.58 -10.42
C VAL A 108 -6.91 -19.15 -8.99
N MET A 109 -5.71 -19.57 -8.54
CA MET A 109 -5.19 -19.17 -7.24
C MET A 109 -4.60 -17.76 -7.29
N GLN A 110 -4.94 -16.93 -6.30
CA GLN A 110 -4.26 -15.65 -6.10
C GLN A 110 -2.90 -15.83 -5.44
N ILE A 111 -1.87 -15.19 -5.97
CA ILE A 111 -0.56 -15.04 -5.33
C ILE A 111 -0.54 -13.69 -4.62
N SER A 112 -0.75 -13.72 -3.31
CA SER A 112 -0.94 -12.50 -2.52
C SER A 112 0.38 -11.93 -2.03
N ASP A 113 0.51 -10.58 -2.12
CA ASP A 113 1.46 -9.76 -1.38
C ASP A 113 2.92 -10.13 -1.68
N ILE A 114 3.26 -10.27 -2.98
CA ILE A 114 4.62 -10.62 -3.40
C ILE A 114 5.60 -9.50 -3.07
N ILE A 115 6.81 -9.90 -2.64
CA ILE A 115 7.93 -9.00 -2.33
C ILE A 115 9.08 -9.13 -3.33
N GLU A 116 9.11 -10.19 -4.12
CA GLU A 116 10.16 -10.44 -5.09
C GLU A 116 9.60 -11.27 -6.25
N VAL A 117 10.06 -10.96 -7.45
CA VAL A 117 9.85 -11.74 -8.66
C VAL A 117 11.13 -12.52 -8.93
N ILE A 118 11.08 -13.85 -8.84
CA ILE A 118 12.22 -14.75 -9.09
C ILE A 118 12.23 -15.17 -10.56
N ALA A 119 11.07 -15.48 -11.09
CA ALA A 119 10.85 -15.81 -12.51
C ALA A 119 9.42 -15.40 -12.90
N ALA A 120 9.08 -15.51 -14.17
CA ALA A 120 7.77 -15.12 -14.69
C ALA A 120 6.58 -15.83 -14.02
N ASP A 121 6.81 -17.00 -13.41
CA ASP A 121 5.82 -17.82 -12.71
C ASP A 121 6.17 -18.09 -11.24
N THR A 122 7.28 -17.52 -10.75
CA THR A 122 7.83 -17.84 -9.42
C THR A 122 8.08 -16.56 -8.62
N PHE A 123 7.52 -16.52 -7.42
CA PHE A 123 7.47 -15.32 -6.61
C PHE A 123 7.83 -15.63 -5.15
N LYS A 124 8.35 -14.64 -4.42
CA LYS A 124 8.53 -14.72 -2.98
C LYS A 124 7.50 -13.87 -2.26
N ARG A 125 6.94 -14.39 -1.20
CA ARG A 125 5.93 -13.72 -0.36
C ARG A 125 6.17 -13.99 1.12
N PRO A 126 5.84 -13.04 2.01
CA PRO A 126 5.88 -13.29 3.44
C PRO A 126 4.65 -14.09 3.90
N ILE A 127 4.87 -14.96 4.86
CA ILE A 127 3.85 -15.71 5.59
C ILE A 127 4.13 -15.63 7.10
N TYR A 128 3.19 -16.04 7.95
CA TYR A 128 3.32 -15.92 9.41
C TYR A 128 3.73 -14.51 9.86
N ALA A 129 2.98 -13.50 9.41
CA ALA A 129 3.26 -12.08 9.70
C ALA A 129 4.69 -11.62 9.31
N GLY A 130 5.26 -12.25 8.28
CA GLY A 130 6.59 -11.93 7.78
C GLY A 130 7.75 -12.62 8.49
N ASN A 131 7.47 -13.55 9.42
CA ASN A 131 8.52 -14.36 10.06
C ASN A 131 9.08 -15.44 9.15
N ALA A 132 8.36 -15.81 8.11
CA ALA A 132 8.84 -16.73 7.10
C ALA A 132 8.61 -16.15 5.69
N LEU A 133 9.53 -16.43 4.80
CA LEU A 133 9.43 -16.10 3.37
C LEU A 133 9.18 -17.39 2.60
N GLN A 134 8.08 -17.41 1.84
CA GLN A 134 7.71 -18.53 1.02
C GLN A 134 7.98 -18.21 -0.45
N THR A 135 8.68 -19.12 -1.14
CA THR A 135 8.76 -19.11 -2.60
C THR A 135 7.60 -19.95 -3.15
N VAL A 136 6.79 -19.35 -4.03
CA VAL A 136 5.65 -20.00 -4.68
C VAL A 136 5.85 -19.99 -6.19
N LYS A 137 5.52 -21.11 -6.83
CA LYS A 137 5.46 -21.24 -8.28
C LYS A 137 4.01 -21.47 -8.68
N SER A 138 3.48 -20.63 -9.58
CA SER A 138 2.15 -20.85 -10.16
C SER A 138 2.20 -21.85 -11.29
N THR A 139 1.26 -22.77 -11.28
CA THR A 139 1.01 -23.71 -12.39
C THR A 139 -0.25 -23.37 -13.17
N ASP A 140 -0.97 -22.33 -12.75
CA ASP A 140 -2.19 -21.89 -13.41
C ASP A 140 -1.91 -21.25 -14.77
N ALA A 141 -2.86 -21.38 -15.68
CA ALA A 141 -2.77 -20.77 -17.00
C ALA A 141 -2.72 -19.24 -16.94
N LYS A 142 -3.35 -18.65 -15.93
CA LYS A 142 -3.33 -17.22 -15.65
C LYS A 142 -2.89 -16.98 -14.22
N ARG A 143 -2.15 -15.89 -13.98
CA ARG A 143 -1.67 -15.49 -12.65
C ARG A 143 -2.42 -14.25 -12.21
N VAL A 144 -2.97 -14.29 -11.01
CA VAL A 144 -3.59 -13.15 -10.34
C VAL A 144 -2.74 -12.80 -9.12
N ILE A 145 -2.17 -11.59 -9.11
CA ILE A 145 -1.09 -11.24 -8.19
C ILE A 145 -1.40 -9.92 -7.48
N THR A 146 -1.19 -9.85 -6.17
CA THR A 146 -1.09 -8.57 -5.48
C THR A 146 0.36 -8.30 -5.06
N VAL A 147 0.81 -7.04 -5.24
CA VAL A 147 2.20 -6.62 -5.06
C VAL A 147 2.34 -5.84 -3.76
N ARG A 148 3.23 -6.26 -2.87
CA ARG A 148 3.65 -5.47 -1.71
C ARG A 148 4.52 -4.31 -2.19
N THR A 149 3.91 -3.17 -2.39
CA THR A 149 4.54 -2.00 -3.01
C THR A 149 5.72 -1.44 -2.21
N ALA A 150 5.74 -1.64 -0.90
CA ALA A 150 6.89 -1.30 -0.04
C ALA A 150 8.19 -2.02 -0.45
N SER A 151 8.11 -3.15 -1.14
CA SER A 151 9.28 -3.95 -1.58
C SER A 151 9.79 -3.59 -2.98
N PHE A 152 9.17 -2.61 -3.65
CA PHE A 152 9.53 -2.21 -5.01
C PHE A 152 9.69 -0.69 -5.12
N ALA A 153 10.71 -0.23 -5.80
CA ALA A 153 10.84 1.17 -6.17
C ALA A 153 9.74 1.54 -7.19
N ALA A 154 9.32 2.79 -7.20
CA ALA A 154 8.42 3.28 -8.24
C ALA A 154 9.09 3.27 -9.61
N ALA A 155 8.35 2.98 -10.66
CA ALA A 155 8.80 3.18 -12.02
C ALA A 155 9.02 4.68 -12.28
N GLY A 156 10.05 4.99 -13.07
CA GLY A 156 10.33 6.36 -13.48
C GLY A 156 9.28 6.92 -14.43
N GLU A 157 9.36 8.22 -14.66
CA GLU A 157 8.62 8.91 -15.71
C GLU A 157 9.49 9.06 -16.96
N GLY A 158 8.87 9.07 -18.14
CA GLY A 158 9.55 9.17 -19.44
C GLY A 158 8.86 8.36 -20.52
N GLY A 159 7.85 7.57 -20.16
CA GLY A 159 7.00 6.84 -21.07
C GLY A 159 6.04 7.75 -21.86
N SER A 160 5.49 7.20 -22.93
CA SER A 160 4.49 7.86 -23.79
C SER A 160 3.52 6.81 -24.37
N ALA A 161 2.99 5.95 -23.49
CA ALA A 161 2.11 4.87 -23.92
C ALA A 161 0.79 5.39 -24.53
N PRO A 162 0.26 4.76 -25.58
CA PRO A 162 -1.05 5.09 -26.09
C PRO A 162 -2.14 4.77 -25.07
N ILE A 163 -3.16 5.66 -25.00
CA ILE A 163 -4.36 5.45 -24.20
C ILE A 163 -5.47 4.95 -25.12
N GLU A 164 -6.00 3.78 -24.83
CA GLU A 164 -7.06 3.14 -25.57
C GLU A 164 -8.33 3.07 -24.72
N SER A 165 -9.43 3.55 -25.25
CA SER A 165 -10.72 3.43 -24.56
C SER A 165 -11.24 2.00 -24.65
N VAL A 166 -11.68 1.45 -23.54
CA VAL A 166 -12.31 0.13 -23.45
C VAL A 166 -13.76 0.26 -22.97
N ALA A 167 -14.60 -0.63 -23.50
CA ALA A 167 -16.01 -0.65 -23.10
C ALA A 167 -16.14 -1.08 -21.63
N SER A 168 -17.12 -0.50 -20.94
CA SER A 168 -17.53 -0.95 -19.62
C SER A 168 -18.06 -2.38 -19.67
N ALA A 169 -17.80 -3.15 -18.60
CA ALA A 169 -18.43 -4.46 -18.39
C ALA A 169 -19.80 -4.35 -17.68
N GLY A 170 -20.21 -3.13 -17.34
CA GLY A 170 -21.43 -2.87 -16.59
C GLY A 170 -21.29 -3.10 -15.08
N ASP A 171 -22.35 -2.72 -14.35
CA ASP A 171 -22.45 -3.02 -12.91
C ASP A 171 -23.24 -4.32 -12.70
N PRO A 172 -22.66 -5.34 -12.04
CA PRO A 172 -23.37 -6.57 -11.72
C PRO A 172 -24.48 -6.38 -10.66
N GLY A 173 -24.62 -5.21 -10.05
CA GLY A 173 -25.68 -4.87 -9.09
C GLY A 173 -25.61 -5.64 -7.77
N LEU A 174 -24.42 -6.07 -7.36
CA LEU A 174 -24.22 -6.89 -6.15
C LEU A 174 -23.93 -6.06 -4.90
N SER A 175 -23.48 -4.82 -5.07
CA SER A 175 -23.22 -3.87 -3.99
C SER A 175 -23.62 -2.46 -4.44
N SER A 176 -23.79 -1.57 -3.49
CA SER A 176 -24.05 -0.15 -3.77
C SER A 176 -23.23 0.73 -2.84
N PHE A 177 -22.72 1.83 -3.39
CA PHE A 177 -22.03 2.83 -2.59
C PHE A 177 -23.03 3.60 -1.72
N VAL A 178 -22.71 3.78 -0.45
CA VAL A 178 -23.53 4.56 0.49
C VAL A 178 -22.85 5.89 0.79
N LYS A 179 -21.64 5.86 1.32
CA LYS A 179 -20.85 7.06 1.62
C LYS A 179 -19.40 6.69 1.97
N ASP A 180 -18.49 7.61 1.76
CA ASP A 180 -17.17 7.60 2.37
C ASP A 180 -17.18 8.43 3.66
N ALA A 181 -16.34 8.03 4.62
CA ALA A 181 -16.03 8.79 5.82
C ALA A 181 -14.49 8.93 5.86
N ILE A 182 -13.99 9.89 5.10
CA ILE A 182 -12.55 10.14 4.96
C ILE A 182 -12.15 11.17 6.00
N ALA A 183 -11.10 10.88 6.78
CA ALA A 183 -10.46 11.88 7.63
C ALA A 183 -9.60 12.79 6.74
N GLU A 184 -9.90 14.07 6.73
CA GLU A 184 -9.06 15.06 6.06
C GLU A 184 -7.78 15.27 6.88
N SER A 185 -6.62 15.23 6.21
CA SER A 185 -5.32 15.48 6.82
C SER A 185 -4.41 16.17 5.82
N ASP A 186 -3.77 17.22 6.24
CA ASP A 186 -2.72 17.94 5.47
C ASP A 186 -1.36 17.20 5.52
N ARG A 187 -1.26 16.10 6.29
CA ARG A 187 -0.03 15.31 6.43
C ARG A 187 0.14 14.32 5.29
N PRO A 188 1.40 13.95 4.98
CA PRO A 188 1.67 12.93 3.98
C PRO A 188 0.94 11.60 4.28
N GLU A 189 0.52 10.91 3.25
CA GLU A 189 -0.05 9.57 3.35
C GLU A 189 1.00 8.56 3.85
N LEU A 190 0.63 7.70 4.82
CA LEU A 190 1.52 6.70 5.41
C LEU A 190 2.19 5.79 4.38
N THR A 191 1.46 5.40 3.34
CA THR A 191 1.96 4.44 2.33
C THR A 191 2.98 5.02 1.36
N SER A 192 3.09 6.34 1.28
CA SER A 192 4.01 7.06 0.40
C SER A 192 5.02 7.94 1.13
N ALA A 193 4.84 8.16 2.44
CA ALA A 193 5.68 9.03 3.23
C ALA A 193 7.12 8.52 3.34
N LYS A 194 8.08 9.44 3.24
CA LYS A 194 9.52 9.14 3.45
C LYS A 194 9.89 9.08 4.92
N ILE A 195 9.19 9.83 5.77
CA ILE A 195 9.40 9.85 7.21
C ILE A 195 8.08 9.55 7.89
N ILE A 196 8.10 8.63 8.85
CA ILE A 196 6.94 8.28 9.67
C ILE A 196 7.34 8.34 11.14
N ILE A 197 6.53 9.03 11.95
CA ILE A 197 6.58 8.93 13.41
C ILE A 197 5.32 8.21 13.89
N SER A 198 5.48 7.20 14.72
CA SER A 198 4.38 6.33 15.13
C SER A 198 4.28 6.22 16.65
N GLY A 199 3.07 6.42 17.16
CA GLY A 199 2.79 6.38 18.59
C GLY A 199 2.18 5.07 19.06
N GLY A 200 2.65 4.58 20.21
CA GLY A 200 2.12 3.39 20.86
C GLY A 200 1.14 3.69 21.99
N ARG A 201 0.62 2.62 22.62
CA ARG A 201 -0.28 2.72 23.78
C ARG A 201 0.36 3.39 25.01
N ALA A 202 1.69 3.47 25.07
CA ALA A 202 2.42 4.14 26.14
C ALA A 202 2.13 5.64 26.23
N LEU A 203 1.58 6.25 25.18
CA LEU A 203 1.13 7.66 25.20
C LEU A 203 -0.06 7.92 26.14
N GLY A 204 -0.86 6.90 26.44
CA GLY A 204 -1.84 6.92 27.54
C GLY A 204 -3.17 7.62 27.23
N SER A 205 -3.25 8.59 26.32
CA SER A 205 -4.49 9.24 25.87
C SER A 205 -4.37 9.87 24.50
N SER A 206 -5.50 10.24 23.90
CA SER A 206 -5.55 10.95 22.61
C SER A 206 -4.91 12.32 22.71
N GLU A 207 -5.15 13.07 23.79
CA GLU A 207 -4.58 14.40 24.02
C GLU A 207 -3.05 14.33 24.09
N LYS A 208 -2.51 13.34 24.83
CA LYS A 208 -1.06 13.13 24.92
C LYS A 208 -0.48 12.66 23.59
N PHE A 209 -1.19 11.79 22.86
CA PHE A 209 -0.78 11.38 21.52
C PHE A 209 -0.61 12.61 20.62
N GLN A 210 -1.62 13.49 20.58
CA GLN A 210 -1.59 14.70 19.78
C GLN A 210 -0.52 15.69 20.23
N SER A 211 -0.43 15.96 21.53
CA SER A 211 0.48 16.99 22.05
C SER A 211 1.96 16.63 21.98
N VAL A 212 2.31 15.35 21.87
CA VAL A 212 3.70 14.89 21.88
C VAL A 212 4.17 14.41 20.50
N ILE A 213 3.31 13.73 19.74
CA ILE A 213 3.68 13.19 18.42
C ILE A 213 3.55 14.25 17.32
N LEU A 214 2.43 15.01 17.31
CA LEU A 214 2.15 15.90 16.17
C LEU A 214 3.18 17.04 16.01
N PRO A 215 3.68 17.69 17.08
CA PRO A 215 4.68 18.74 16.91
C PRO A 215 5.98 18.25 16.26
N VAL A 216 6.44 17.05 16.63
CA VAL A 216 7.62 16.42 16.01
C VAL A 216 7.33 16.03 14.56
N ALA A 217 6.14 15.47 14.29
CA ALA A 217 5.72 15.13 12.95
C ALA A 217 5.70 16.34 12.02
N ASP A 218 5.15 17.45 12.50
CA ASP A 218 5.03 18.70 11.73
C ASP A 218 6.40 19.28 11.38
N LYS A 219 7.34 19.29 12.32
CA LYS A 219 8.72 19.75 12.07
C LYS A 219 9.48 18.87 11.07
N LEU A 220 9.24 17.56 11.09
CA LEU A 220 9.87 16.60 10.19
C LEU A 220 9.17 16.51 8.82
N GLY A 221 7.99 17.10 8.66
CA GLY A 221 7.12 16.83 7.50
C GLY A 221 6.74 15.35 7.41
N ALA A 222 6.59 14.68 8.56
CA ALA A 222 6.38 13.26 8.65
C ALA A 222 4.91 12.88 8.62
N ALA A 223 4.61 11.69 8.08
CA ALA A 223 3.32 11.06 8.30
C ALA A 223 3.23 10.54 9.74
N VAL A 224 2.02 10.47 10.28
CA VAL A 224 1.77 9.98 11.63
C VAL A 224 1.15 8.61 11.57
N GLY A 225 1.82 7.65 12.23
CA GLY A 225 1.34 6.30 12.43
C GLY A 225 0.92 6.00 13.86
N ALA A 226 0.22 4.90 14.06
CA ALA A 226 -0.16 4.42 15.37
C ALA A 226 -0.10 2.89 15.45
N SER A 227 0.17 2.37 16.63
CA SER A 227 0.00 0.93 16.87
C SER A 227 -1.49 0.59 16.96
N ARG A 228 -1.85 -0.66 16.63
CA ARG A 228 -3.22 -1.16 16.81
C ARG A 228 -3.75 -0.88 18.23
N ALA A 229 -2.91 -1.10 19.24
CA ALA A 229 -3.32 -0.88 20.63
C ALA A 229 -3.61 0.59 20.96
N ALA A 230 -2.98 1.55 20.27
CA ALA A 230 -3.30 2.97 20.41
C ALA A 230 -4.60 3.32 19.68
N VAL A 231 -4.85 2.74 18.51
CA VAL A 231 -6.09 2.91 17.75
C VAL A 231 -7.28 2.30 18.50
N ASP A 232 -7.15 1.05 18.97
CA ASP A 232 -8.21 0.36 19.74
C ASP A 232 -8.54 1.12 21.06
N ALA A 233 -7.57 1.84 21.64
CA ALA A 233 -7.76 2.71 22.81
C ALA A 233 -8.33 4.11 22.45
N GLY A 234 -8.55 4.41 21.18
CA GLY A 234 -9.09 5.69 20.71
C GLY A 234 -8.09 6.85 20.72
N TYR A 235 -6.77 6.57 20.76
CA TYR A 235 -5.75 7.63 20.78
C TYR A 235 -5.49 8.21 19.39
N ALA A 236 -5.69 7.39 18.36
CA ALA A 236 -5.47 7.74 16.96
C ALA A 236 -6.58 7.14 16.07
N PRO A 237 -6.88 7.75 14.92
CA PRO A 237 -7.86 7.21 13.98
C PRO A 237 -7.36 5.91 13.33
N ASN A 238 -8.29 5.10 12.82
CA ASN A 238 -7.99 3.78 12.26
C ASN A 238 -7.09 3.82 11.02
N ASP A 239 -7.17 4.85 10.23
CA ASP A 239 -6.37 5.06 9.01
C ASP A 239 -4.88 5.37 9.30
N TRP A 240 -4.54 5.67 10.58
CA TRP A 240 -3.15 5.79 11.04
C TRP A 240 -2.55 4.47 11.50
N GLN A 241 -3.32 3.39 11.53
CA GLN A 241 -2.82 2.10 11.99
C GLN A 241 -1.73 1.55 11.07
N VAL A 242 -0.55 1.29 11.65
CA VAL A 242 0.56 0.57 11.01
C VAL A 242 0.64 -0.84 11.57
N GLY A 243 0.74 -1.84 10.69
CA GLY A 243 0.84 -3.23 11.08
C GLY A 243 0.21 -4.20 10.10
N GLN A 244 0.16 -5.46 10.46
CA GLN A 244 -0.38 -6.56 9.64
C GLN A 244 -1.82 -6.31 9.17
N THR A 245 -2.65 -5.74 10.03
CA THR A 245 -4.07 -5.44 9.77
C THR A 245 -4.32 -3.96 9.44
N GLY A 246 -3.27 -3.15 9.47
CA GLY A 246 -3.26 -1.76 9.06
C GLY A 246 -2.48 -1.54 7.77
N LYS A 247 -1.87 -0.36 7.65
CA LYS A 247 -1.00 -0.03 6.52
C LYS A 247 0.37 -0.68 6.69
N VAL A 248 0.93 -1.22 5.61
CA VAL A 248 2.32 -1.68 5.54
C VAL A 248 3.14 -0.58 4.90
N VAL A 249 4.19 -0.16 5.58
CA VAL A 249 5.01 1.00 5.21
C VAL A 249 6.49 0.62 5.15
N ALA A 250 7.27 1.33 4.33
CA ALA A 250 8.72 1.23 4.25
C ALA A 250 9.32 2.61 3.97
N PRO A 251 9.24 3.55 4.92
CA PRO A 251 9.82 4.88 4.79
C PRO A 251 11.36 4.84 4.83
N ASP A 252 12.00 5.96 4.49
CA ASP A 252 13.42 6.15 4.72
C ASP A 252 13.74 6.21 6.23
N LEU A 253 12.81 6.77 7.05
CA LEU A 253 12.94 6.84 8.50
C LEU A 253 11.60 6.52 9.18
N TYR A 254 11.63 5.54 10.09
CA TYR A 254 10.51 5.21 10.96
C TYR A 254 10.87 5.44 12.43
N ILE A 255 10.16 6.33 13.11
CA ILE A 255 10.37 6.63 14.53
C ILE A 255 9.25 5.98 15.34
N ALA A 256 9.58 4.96 16.13
CA ALA A 256 8.64 4.21 16.96
C ALA A 256 8.65 4.73 18.40
N CYS A 257 7.60 5.43 18.83
CA CYS A 257 7.50 6.08 20.13
C CYS A 257 6.55 5.31 21.05
N GLY A 258 7.10 4.67 22.11
CA GLY A 258 6.30 3.90 23.08
C GLY A 258 5.58 2.70 22.46
N ILE A 259 6.17 2.10 21.44
CA ILE A 259 5.68 0.89 20.75
C ILE A 259 6.45 -0.31 21.29
N SER A 260 5.74 -1.37 21.68
CA SER A 260 6.36 -2.57 22.25
C SER A 260 7.14 -3.43 21.24
N GLY A 261 6.78 -3.36 19.96
CA GLY A 261 7.37 -4.26 18.96
C GLY A 261 6.66 -5.60 18.84
N ALA A 262 5.35 -5.64 19.09
CA ALA A 262 4.56 -6.83 18.77
C ALA A 262 4.69 -7.21 17.29
N ILE A 263 4.75 -8.53 17.03
CA ILE A 263 5.00 -9.07 15.69
C ILE A 263 4.05 -8.53 14.62
N GLN A 264 2.79 -8.24 15.00
CA GLN A 264 1.79 -7.68 14.10
C GLN A 264 2.12 -6.23 13.70
N HIS A 265 2.75 -5.45 14.60
CA HIS A 265 3.23 -4.10 14.27
C HIS A 265 4.49 -4.17 13.40
N LEU A 266 5.44 -5.02 13.78
CA LEU A 266 6.68 -5.22 13.02
C LEU A 266 6.41 -5.65 11.59
N ALA A 267 5.41 -6.48 11.34
CA ALA A 267 5.00 -6.89 9.99
C ALA A 267 4.62 -5.70 9.08
N GLY A 268 4.25 -4.56 9.67
CA GLY A 268 3.88 -3.35 8.94
C GLY A 268 5.00 -2.33 8.74
N MET A 269 6.16 -2.45 9.43
CA MET A 269 7.17 -1.38 9.37
C MET A 269 8.63 -1.86 9.32
N LYS A 270 8.90 -3.14 9.48
CA LYS A 270 10.26 -3.69 9.55
C LYS A 270 11.10 -3.50 8.28
N ASP A 271 10.45 -3.23 7.15
CA ASP A 271 11.11 -3.00 5.86
C ASP A 271 11.51 -1.51 5.69
N SER A 272 11.36 -0.67 6.73
CA SER A 272 11.87 0.71 6.75
C SER A 272 13.40 0.73 6.64
N LYS A 273 13.98 1.75 5.99
CA LYS A 273 15.44 1.81 5.81
C LYS A 273 16.19 2.09 7.11
N VAL A 274 15.62 2.98 7.94
CA VAL A 274 16.15 3.30 9.27
C VAL A 274 14.99 3.25 10.27
N ILE A 275 15.18 2.53 11.35
CA ILE A 275 14.22 2.43 12.44
C ILE A 275 14.84 3.01 13.72
N VAL A 276 14.18 4.03 14.27
CA VAL A 276 14.52 4.61 15.57
C VAL A 276 13.44 4.21 16.56
N ALA A 277 13.82 3.67 17.71
CA ALA A 277 12.89 3.30 18.77
C ALA A 277 13.13 4.12 20.04
N ILE A 278 12.05 4.67 20.61
CA ILE A 278 12.06 5.33 21.92
C ILE A 278 11.09 4.57 22.82
N ASN A 279 11.61 3.93 23.86
CA ASN A 279 10.83 3.19 24.85
C ASN A 279 11.53 3.22 26.19
N LYS A 280 10.77 3.28 27.28
CA LYS A 280 11.33 3.19 28.66
C LYS A 280 11.68 1.77 29.08
N ASP A 281 11.11 0.76 28.43
CA ASP A 281 11.37 -0.66 28.66
C ASP A 281 12.50 -1.10 27.74
N GLU A 282 13.69 -1.32 28.28
CA GLU A 282 14.88 -1.73 27.54
C GLU A 282 14.75 -3.12 26.91
N GLU A 283 13.88 -3.97 27.47
CA GLU A 283 13.59 -5.32 26.97
C GLU A 283 12.49 -5.34 25.88
N ALA A 284 11.94 -4.16 25.51
CA ALA A 284 10.89 -4.09 24.50
C ALA A 284 11.36 -4.69 23.17
N PRO A 285 10.61 -5.63 22.56
CA PRO A 285 11.00 -6.29 21.29
C PRO A 285 11.28 -5.33 20.13
N ILE A 286 10.77 -4.08 20.17
CA ILE A 286 11.05 -3.07 19.15
C ILE A 286 12.54 -2.80 18.98
N PHE A 287 13.32 -2.89 20.05
CA PHE A 287 14.78 -2.68 20.00
C PHE A 287 15.53 -3.75 19.21
N GLN A 288 14.93 -4.94 19.02
CA GLN A 288 15.56 -6.02 18.22
C GLN A 288 15.57 -5.69 16.72
N VAL A 289 14.72 -4.77 16.26
CA VAL A 289 14.62 -4.36 14.85
C VAL A 289 15.03 -2.90 14.65
N ALA A 290 15.30 -2.16 15.72
CA ALA A 290 15.72 -0.76 15.65
C ALA A 290 17.21 -0.65 15.29
N ASP A 291 17.53 0.25 14.35
CA ASP A 291 18.91 0.65 14.06
C ASP A 291 19.48 1.55 15.18
N TYR A 292 18.58 2.37 15.77
CA TYR A 292 18.90 3.25 16.89
C TYR A 292 17.84 3.12 17.96
N GLY A 293 18.26 2.87 19.20
CA GLY A 293 17.39 2.76 20.35
C GLY A 293 17.71 3.81 21.41
N LEU A 294 16.67 4.47 21.92
CA LEU A 294 16.77 5.35 23.07
C LEU A 294 15.90 4.80 24.20
N VAL A 295 16.54 4.36 25.29
CA VAL A 295 15.84 3.96 26.50
C VAL A 295 15.58 5.19 27.34
N ALA A 296 14.38 5.76 27.18
CA ALA A 296 13.99 7.01 27.83
C ALA A 296 12.46 7.15 27.95
N ASP A 297 12.03 8.10 28.80
CA ASP A 297 10.62 8.51 28.79
C ASP A 297 10.35 9.36 27.53
N LEU A 298 9.38 8.92 26.74
CA LEU A 298 8.99 9.63 25.50
C LEU A 298 8.45 11.04 25.76
N PHE A 299 7.90 11.30 26.95
CA PHE A 299 7.40 12.64 27.34
C PHE A 299 8.52 13.63 27.66
N GLU A 300 9.75 13.16 27.86
CA GLU A 300 10.95 13.98 27.98
C GLU A 300 11.69 14.03 26.63
N ALA A 301 11.90 12.87 26.00
CA ALA A 301 12.71 12.75 24.79
C ALA A 301 12.10 13.47 23.57
N LEU A 302 10.79 13.35 23.35
CA LEU A 302 10.16 13.96 22.15
C LEU A 302 10.10 15.48 22.20
N PRO A 303 9.79 16.17 23.33
CA PRO A 303 9.92 17.62 23.43
C PRO A 303 11.36 18.13 23.26
N GLU A 304 12.37 17.36 23.68
CA GLU A 304 13.77 17.71 23.44
C GLU A 304 14.15 17.53 21.96
N LEU A 305 13.70 16.44 21.34
CA LEU A 305 13.85 16.25 19.90
C LEU A 305 13.18 17.35 19.10
N GLU A 306 11.96 17.76 19.48
CA GLU A 306 11.25 18.87 18.84
C GLU A 306 12.05 20.17 18.89
N LYS A 307 12.71 20.46 20.02
CA LYS A 307 13.54 21.68 20.15
C LYS A 307 14.83 21.61 19.33
N ALA A 308 15.36 20.40 19.12
CA ALA A 308 16.60 20.17 18.39
C ALA A 308 16.43 20.19 16.87
N LEU A 309 15.19 19.96 16.38
CA LEU A 309 14.78 20.06 14.97
C LEU A 309 14.42 21.51 14.59
#